data_e1eb64902cd4ce9fe3faacb2f1978c36
#
_entry.id   e1eb64902cd4ce9fe3faacb2f1978c36
#
_cell.length_a   1.000
_cell.length_b   1.000
_cell.length_c   1.000
_cell.angle_alpha   90.00
_cell.angle_beta   90.00
_cell.angle_gamma   90.00
#
_symmetry.space_group_name_H-M   'P 1'
#
loop_
_entity.id
_entity.type
_entity.pdbx_description
1 polymer ?
#
loop_
_entity_poly.entity_id
_entity_poly.type
_entity_poly.pdbx_seq_one_letter_code
_entity_poly.pdbx_strand_id
1 'polypeptide(L)'
;MLEWYRPHFDMYRLMNEVDDLLQQILDCKPAETLSYQFVFQEYVGLDPLSATRQELVEAARKHNFMADEDEDRDTLLQFLFSEVVEPKIGQETPVAVYHFPSSQAALAQLSPEDSRVAERFEFYYKGLELANGFHELTDAREQQHRFEQDNRLRARAGLPQREIDHRFLAALQAGIPNTSGVALGVDRLIMIALGAESIKEVISFSVECA
;
A
#
# COMPACT_ATOMS: atom_id res chain seq x y z
N MET A 1 5.03 -13.35 -7.64
CA MET A 1 5.38 -11.96 -7.25
C MET A 1 6.74 -11.64 -7.84
N LEU A 2 6.93 -10.42 -8.35
CA LEU A 2 8.22 -9.87 -8.80
C LEU A 2 8.58 -8.73 -7.85
N GLU A 3 9.81 -8.75 -7.35
CA GLU A 3 10.27 -7.76 -6.37
C GLU A 3 11.65 -7.25 -6.78
N TRP A 4 11.84 -5.91 -6.76
CA TRP A 4 13.14 -5.33 -7.10
C TRP A 4 13.39 -4.03 -6.35
N TYR A 5 14.66 -3.66 -6.27
CA TYR A 5 15.15 -2.49 -5.55
C TYR A 5 16.06 -1.64 -6.42
N ARG A 6 16.00 -0.33 -6.25
CA ARG A 6 16.82 0.65 -6.97
C ARG A 6 17.58 1.54 -5.99
N PRO A 7 18.87 1.27 -5.78
CA PRO A 7 19.71 2.19 -4.99
C PRO A 7 19.71 3.60 -5.58
N HIS A 8 19.64 4.60 -4.71
CA HIS A 8 19.64 6.02 -5.05
C HIS A 8 18.42 6.50 -5.88
N PHE A 9 17.37 5.70 -5.97
CA PHE A 9 16.07 6.18 -6.46
C PHE A 9 15.24 6.67 -5.27
N ASP A 10 14.56 7.79 -5.50
CA ASP A 10 13.40 8.18 -4.70
C ASP A 10 12.15 7.39 -5.13
N MET A 11 11.08 7.57 -4.39
CA MET A 11 9.79 6.93 -4.68
C MET A 11 9.28 7.27 -6.09
N TYR A 12 9.39 8.52 -6.52
CA TYR A 12 8.84 8.99 -7.79
C TYR A 12 9.56 8.39 -9.01
N ARG A 13 10.88 8.23 -8.93
CA ARG A 13 11.66 7.57 -9.99
C ARG A 13 11.29 6.10 -10.12
N LEU A 14 11.04 5.42 -8.99
CA LEU A 14 10.60 4.03 -9.02
C LEU A 14 9.17 3.90 -9.53
N MET A 15 8.26 4.82 -9.16
CA MET A 15 6.91 4.88 -9.72
C MET A 15 6.93 5.01 -11.25
N ASN A 16 7.78 5.89 -11.79
CA ASN A 16 7.92 6.03 -13.25
C ASN A 16 8.43 4.74 -13.90
N GLU A 17 9.37 4.03 -13.28
CA GLU A 17 9.85 2.73 -13.80
C GLU A 17 8.75 1.66 -13.78
N VAL A 18 7.90 1.64 -12.75
CA VAL A 18 6.74 0.73 -12.70
C VAL A 18 5.72 1.11 -13.79
N ASP A 19 5.44 2.39 -13.98
CA ASP A 19 4.53 2.86 -15.02
C ASP A 19 5.02 2.48 -16.42
N ASP A 20 6.31 2.70 -16.71
CA ASP A 20 6.93 2.27 -17.96
C ASP A 20 6.78 0.76 -18.22
N LEU A 21 6.95 -0.05 -17.17
CA LEU A 21 6.76 -1.50 -17.25
C LEU A 21 5.30 -1.87 -17.54
N LEU A 22 4.34 -1.23 -16.86
CA LEU A 22 2.91 -1.47 -17.11
C LEU A 22 2.51 -1.09 -18.54
N GLN A 23 2.96 0.07 -19.04
CA GLN A 23 2.69 0.49 -20.41
C GLN A 23 3.22 -0.51 -21.43
N GLN A 24 4.44 -1.04 -21.24
CA GLN A 24 5.04 -2.01 -22.16
C GLN A 24 4.31 -3.36 -22.19
N ILE A 25 3.78 -3.81 -21.05
CA ILE A 25 3.14 -5.12 -20.95
C ILE A 25 1.66 -5.06 -21.31
N LEU A 26 0.97 -4.00 -20.89
CA LEU A 26 -0.49 -3.90 -20.98
C LEU A 26 -0.97 -3.04 -22.16
N ASP A 27 -0.05 -2.41 -22.90
CA ASP A 27 -0.37 -1.43 -23.97
C ASP A 27 -1.37 -0.36 -23.48
N CYS A 28 -1.20 0.10 -22.23
CA CYS A 28 -2.06 1.07 -21.59
C CYS A 28 -1.48 2.49 -21.66
N LYS A 29 -2.30 3.49 -21.34
CA LYS A 29 -1.85 4.87 -21.19
C LYS A 29 -0.95 5.00 -19.95
N PRO A 30 -0.10 6.05 -19.88
CA PRO A 30 0.61 6.40 -18.66
C PRO A 30 -0.31 6.52 -17.46
N ALA A 31 0.14 6.07 -16.31
CA ALA A 31 -0.63 6.10 -15.08
C ALA A 31 -0.90 7.54 -14.60
N GLU A 32 -2.10 7.78 -14.09
CA GLU A 32 -2.37 8.98 -13.31
C GLU A 32 -1.71 8.86 -11.94
N THR A 33 -1.12 9.95 -11.45
CA THR A 33 -0.44 9.99 -10.16
C THR A 33 -1.23 10.85 -9.19
N LEU A 34 -1.82 10.24 -8.15
CA LEU A 34 -2.73 10.87 -7.21
C LEU A 34 -2.30 10.61 -5.77
N SER A 35 -2.36 11.63 -4.89
CA SER A 35 -2.08 11.39 -3.47
C SER A 35 -3.24 10.65 -2.80
N TYR A 36 -2.91 9.84 -1.77
CA TYR A 36 -3.92 9.17 -0.93
C TYR A 36 -4.93 10.17 -0.36
N GLN A 37 -4.43 11.32 0.11
CA GLN A 37 -5.29 12.39 0.64
C GLN A 37 -6.29 12.87 -0.42
N PHE A 38 -5.83 13.11 -1.65
CA PHE A 38 -6.69 13.59 -2.73
C PHE A 38 -7.80 12.58 -3.06
N VAL A 39 -7.44 11.32 -3.33
CA VAL A 39 -8.45 10.31 -3.70
C VAL A 39 -9.43 10.02 -2.57
N PHE A 40 -8.96 10.05 -1.33
CA PHE A 40 -9.83 9.86 -0.18
C PHE A 40 -10.80 11.03 0.02
N GLN A 41 -10.35 12.28 -0.13
CA GLN A 41 -11.20 13.46 -0.09
C GLN A 41 -12.23 13.45 -1.23
N GLU A 42 -11.82 13.09 -2.43
CA GLU A 42 -12.69 13.07 -3.61
C GLU A 42 -13.81 12.04 -3.49
N TYR A 43 -13.53 10.84 -3.02
CA TYR A 43 -14.48 9.73 -3.06
C TYR A 43 -15.18 9.45 -1.72
N VAL A 44 -14.52 9.71 -0.60
CA VAL A 44 -15.09 9.54 0.75
C VAL A 44 -15.64 10.85 1.32
N GLY A 45 -15.10 12.00 0.87
CA GLY A 45 -15.50 13.32 1.34
C GLY A 45 -14.87 13.73 2.68
N LEU A 46 -13.84 13.03 3.13
CA LEU A 46 -13.11 13.31 4.38
C LEU A 46 -11.62 13.46 4.11
N ASP A 47 -10.94 14.29 4.90
CA ASP A 47 -9.48 14.34 4.88
C ASP A 47 -8.90 13.20 5.74
N PRO A 48 -8.25 12.19 5.15
CA PRO A 48 -7.73 11.02 5.88
C PRO A 48 -6.63 11.38 6.88
N LEU A 49 -5.98 12.54 6.74
CA LEU A 49 -4.89 12.95 7.64
C LEU A 49 -5.38 13.69 8.88
N SER A 50 -6.61 14.22 8.87
CA SER A 50 -7.18 15.01 9.95
C SER A 50 -8.54 14.53 10.46
N ALA A 51 -9.25 13.70 9.70
CA ALA A 51 -10.56 13.18 10.11
C ALA A 51 -10.49 12.47 11.46
N THR A 52 -11.46 12.79 12.30
CA THR A 52 -11.63 12.12 13.60
C THR A 52 -12.10 10.69 13.42
N ARG A 53 -11.86 9.85 14.43
CA ARG A 53 -12.39 8.47 14.43
C ARG A 53 -13.90 8.44 14.25
N GLN A 54 -14.63 9.33 14.90
CA GLN A 54 -16.09 9.39 14.80
C GLN A 54 -16.55 9.66 13.36
N GLU A 55 -15.94 10.61 12.66
CA GLU A 55 -16.24 10.87 11.25
C GLU A 55 -15.96 9.66 10.35
N LEU A 56 -14.87 8.94 10.60
CA LEU A 56 -14.54 7.71 9.87
C LEU A 56 -15.54 6.58 10.18
N VAL A 57 -15.96 6.39 11.43
CA VAL A 57 -17.00 5.41 11.82
C VAL A 57 -18.32 5.74 11.13
N GLU A 58 -18.74 7.01 11.13
CA GLU A 58 -19.97 7.45 10.46
C GLU A 58 -19.91 7.22 8.94
N ALA A 59 -18.75 7.47 8.32
CA ALA A 59 -18.54 7.19 6.90
C ALA A 59 -18.56 5.68 6.61
N ALA A 60 -17.87 4.87 7.40
CA ALA A 60 -17.84 3.41 7.23
C ALA A 60 -19.24 2.77 7.40
N ARG A 61 -20.02 3.24 8.36
CA ARG A 61 -21.41 2.77 8.56
C ARG A 61 -22.32 3.07 7.35
N LYS A 62 -22.12 4.18 6.62
CA LYS A 62 -22.84 4.46 5.38
C LYS A 62 -22.54 3.45 4.27
N HIS A 63 -21.42 2.77 4.35
CA HIS A 63 -20.98 1.71 3.44
C HIS A 63 -21.15 0.30 4.02
N ASN A 64 -22.08 0.14 4.99
CA ASN A 64 -22.46 -1.14 5.60
C ASN A 64 -21.36 -1.81 6.45
N PHE A 65 -20.34 -1.09 6.88
CA PHE A 65 -19.38 -1.60 7.84
C PHE A 65 -19.95 -1.47 9.24
N MET A 66 -20.02 -2.57 9.96
CA MET A 66 -20.51 -2.62 11.36
C MET A 66 -19.40 -2.16 12.33
N ALA A 67 -18.95 -0.92 12.13
CA ALA A 67 -17.89 -0.34 12.94
C ALA A 67 -18.38 -0.03 14.37
N ASP A 68 -17.62 -0.48 15.35
CA ASP A 68 -17.77 -0.06 16.73
C ASP A 68 -17.19 1.36 16.94
N GLU A 69 -17.61 2.04 18.02
CA GLU A 69 -17.15 3.42 18.31
C GLU A 69 -15.66 3.48 18.66
N ASP A 70 -15.09 2.37 19.11
CA ASP A 70 -13.68 2.21 19.46
C ASP A 70 -12.86 1.50 18.39
N GLU A 71 -13.45 1.26 17.19
CA GLU A 71 -12.77 0.66 16.06
C GLU A 71 -11.44 1.37 15.74
N ASP A 72 -10.43 0.60 15.37
CA ASP A 72 -9.12 1.14 15.05
C ASP A 72 -9.19 2.08 13.84
N ARG A 73 -8.49 3.22 13.93
CA ARG A 73 -8.52 4.24 12.90
C ARG A 73 -8.00 3.75 11.55
N ASP A 74 -6.93 2.94 11.56
CA ASP A 74 -6.36 2.42 10.32
C ASP A 74 -7.25 1.35 9.69
N THR A 75 -7.94 0.55 10.49
CA THR A 75 -8.99 -0.37 10.01
C THR A 75 -10.08 0.39 9.26
N LEU A 76 -10.54 1.52 9.80
CA LEU A 76 -11.56 2.35 9.15
C LEU A 76 -11.05 2.99 7.85
N LEU A 77 -9.81 3.49 7.83
CA LEU A 77 -9.20 4.06 6.64
C LEU A 77 -9.02 3.00 5.53
N GLN A 78 -8.53 1.82 5.89
CA GLN A 78 -8.36 0.70 4.95
C GLN A 78 -9.70 0.24 4.38
N PHE A 79 -10.71 0.05 5.23
CA PHE A 79 -12.05 -0.31 4.78
C PHE A 79 -12.61 0.72 3.79
N LEU A 80 -12.58 2.00 4.15
CA LEU A 80 -13.11 3.07 3.29
C LEU A 80 -12.30 3.18 1.99
N PHE A 81 -11.00 2.96 2.03
CA PHE A 81 -10.19 2.97 0.82
C PHE A 81 -10.57 1.81 -0.10
N SER A 82 -10.61 0.59 0.41
CA SER A 82 -10.95 -0.60 -0.38
C SER A 82 -12.38 -0.58 -0.93
N GLU A 83 -13.37 -0.18 -0.13
CA GLU A 83 -14.77 -0.26 -0.53
C GLU A 83 -15.24 0.96 -1.33
N VAL A 84 -14.62 2.12 -1.12
CA VAL A 84 -15.13 3.38 -1.69
C VAL A 84 -14.19 3.97 -2.74
N VAL A 85 -12.87 3.90 -2.53
CA VAL A 85 -11.86 4.51 -3.41
C VAL A 85 -11.42 3.55 -4.51
N GLU A 86 -10.91 2.37 -4.16
CA GLU A 86 -10.36 1.39 -5.13
C GLU A 86 -11.32 1.07 -6.28
N PRO A 87 -12.64 0.87 -6.06
CA PRO A 87 -13.55 0.59 -7.17
C PRO A 87 -13.72 1.74 -8.17
N LYS A 88 -13.27 2.95 -7.84
CA LYS A 88 -13.45 4.16 -8.65
C LYS A 88 -12.20 4.62 -9.36
N ILE A 89 -11.04 4.16 -8.93
CA ILE A 89 -9.74 4.52 -9.53
C ILE A 89 -9.25 3.42 -10.47
N GLY A 90 -8.40 3.77 -11.41
CA GLY A 90 -7.71 2.80 -12.25
C GLY A 90 -8.61 2.00 -13.22
N GLN A 91 -9.82 2.45 -13.53
CA GLN A 91 -10.74 1.67 -14.37
C GLN A 91 -10.32 1.67 -15.84
N GLU A 92 -9.98 2.82 -16.41
CA GLU A 92 -9.59 2.95 -17.81
C GLU A 92 -8.09 3.21 -17.98
N THR A 93 -7.48 3.91 -17.04
CA THR A 93 -6.06 4.24 -17.02
C THR A 93 -5.48 3.81 -15.68
N PRO A 94 -4.28 3.21 -15.62
CA PRO A 94 -3.66 2.89 -14.34
C PRO A 94 -3.54 4.12 -13.44
N VAL A 95 -3.63 3.92 -12.14
CA VAL A 95 -3.47 4.99 -11.14
C VAL A 95 -2.39 4.58 -10.14
N ALA A 96 -1.42 5.45 -9.94
CA ALA A 96 -0.46 5.37 -8.86
C ALA A 96 -0.95 6.24 -7.70
N VAL A 97 -1.34 5.63 -6.59
CA VAL A 97 -1.67 6.32 -5.35
C VAL A 97 -0.43 6.40 -4.48
N TYR A 98 -0.05 7.58 -4.02
CA TYR A 98 1.15 7.79 -3.21
C TYR A 98 0.86 8.59 -1.94
N HIS A 99 1.83 8.66 -1.03
CA HIS A 99 1.72 9.35 0.26
C HIS A 99 0.60 8.81 1.15
N PHE A 100 0.64 7.53 1.43
CA PHE A 100 -0.22 6.88 2.41
C PHE A 100 -0.04 7.50 3.82
N PRO A 101 -1.06 7.50 4.69
CA PRO A 101 -0.93 7.98 6.06
C PRO A 101 0.26 7.35 6.79
N SER A 102 0.96 8.11 7.64
CA SER A 102 2.14 7.65 8.37
C SER A 102 1.89 6.42 9.25
N SER A 103 0.67 6.23 9.74
CA SER A 103 0.26 5.02 10.46
C SER A 103 0.27 3.76 9.58
N GLN A 104 0.19 3.92 8.26
CA GLN A 104 0.25 2.86 7.26
C GLN A 104 1.59 2.80 6.52
N ALA A 105 2.63 3.39 7.10
CA ALA A 105 3.96 3.49 6.50
C ALA A 105 4.62 2.11 6.26
N ALA A 106 4.26 1.08 7.02
CA ALA A 106 4.94 -0.22 6.98
C ALA A 106 6.47 -0.06 7.09
N LEU A 107 7.21 -0.40 6.04
CA LEU A 107 8.67 -0.29 5.97
C LEU A 107 9.15 0.98 5.24
N ALA A 108 8.23 1.89 4.86
CA ALA A 108 8.56 3.12 4.17
C ALA A 108 9.13 4.20 5.10
N GLN A 109 9.97 5.06 4.57
CA GLN A 109 10.31 6.33 5.21
C GLN A 109 9.06 7.23 5.31
N LEU A 110 9.05 8.12 6.30
CA LEU A 110 8.10 9.23 6.28
C LEU A 110 8.59 10.31 5.30
N SER A 111 7.65 11.02 4.68
CA SER A 111 8.00 12.12 3.81
C SER A 111 8.75 13.22 4.59
N PRO A 112 9.88 13.71 4.08
CA PRO A 112 10.59 14.82 4.71
C PRO A 112 9.82 16.15 4.64
N GLU A 113 8.86 16.27 3.72
CA GLU A 113 8.05 17.48 3.53
C GLU A 113 6.81 17.48 4.44
N ASP A 114 6.22 16.31 4.68
CA ASP A 114 5.06 16.13 5.56
C ASP A 114 5.13 14.80 6.32
N SER A 115 5.52 14.84 7.58
CA SER A 115 5.65 13.65 8.44
C SER A 115 4.33 12.91 8.72
N ARG A 116 3.18 13.45 8.30
CA ARG A 116 1.88 12.77 8.41
C ARG A 116 1.70 11.69 7.33
N VAL A 117 2.56 11.67 6.30
CA VAL A 117 2.51 10.72 5.21
C VAL A 117 3.82 9.96 5.04
N ALA A 118 3.72 8.76 4.50
CA ALA A 118 4.84 7.89 4.17
C ALA A 118 5.17 7.98 2.67
N GLU A 119 6.43 7.81 2.33
CA GLU A 119 6.87 7.63 0.95
C GLU A 119 6.57 6.19 0.49
N ARG A 120 5.29 5.89 0.40
CA ARG A 120 4.69 4.63 -0.07
C ARG A 120 3.77 4.91 -1.24
N PHE A 121 3.76 4.00 -2.21
CA PHE A 121 2.86 4.07 -3.36
C PHE A 121 2.28 2.69 -3.70
N GLU A 122 1.11 2.69 -4.31
CA GLU A 122 0.48 1.50 -4.85
C GLU A 122 -0.08 1.79 -6.24
N PHE A 123 -0.04 0.80 -7.13
CA PHE A 123 -0.62 0.90 -8.47
C PHE A 123 -1.91 0.11 -8.54
N TYR A 124 -2.94 0.76 -9.08
CA TYR A 124 -4.27 0.19 -9.30
C TYR A 124 -4.63 0.22 -10.76
N TYR A 125 -5.15 -0.89 -11.27
CA TYR A 125 -5.70 -0.97 -12.62
C TYR A 125 -6.79 -2.04 -12.70
N LYS A 126 -7.92 -1.69 -13.33
CA LYS A 126 -9.11 -2.56 -13.51
C LYS A 126 -9.58 -3.23 -12.21
N GLY A 127 -9.62 -2.45 -11.13
CA GLY A 127 -10.07 -2.90 -9.83
C GLY A 127 -9.08 -3.79 -9.07
N LEU A 128 -7.83 -3.85 -9.50
CA LEU A 128 -6.78 -4.64 -8.87
C LEU A 128 -5.61 -3.77 -8.46
N GLU A 129 -5.11 -3.96 -7.25
CA GLU A 129 -3.79 -3.53 -6.83
C GLU A 129 -2.75 -4.39 -7.56
N LEU A 130 -1.88 -3.76 -8.34
CA LEU A 130 -0.82 -4.44 -9.11
C LEU A 130 0.54 -4.41 -8.43
N ALA A 131 0.88 -3.30 -7.80
CA ALA A 131 2.18 -3.10 -7.18
C ALA A 131 2.08 -2.27 -5.91
N ASN A 132 2.99 -2.52 -4.96
CA ASN A 132 3.16 -1.78 -3.72
C ASN A 132 4.65 -1.51 -3.51
N GLY A 133 5.03 -0.27 -3.35
CA GLY A 133 6.42 0.14 -3.26
C GLY A 133 6.68 1.23 -2.24
N PHE A 134 7.92 1.32 -1.83
CA PHE A 134 8.39 2.21 -0.77
C PHE A 134 9.68 2.91 -1.15
N HIS A 135 9.89 4.08 -0.59
CA HIS A 135 11.21 4.56 -0.28
C HIS A 135 11.59 3.94 1.07
N GLU A 136 12.58 3.06 1.09
CA GLU A 136 12.85 2.15 2.20
C GLU A 136 13.31 2.89 3.46
N LEU A 137 12.77 2.51 4.61
CA LEU A 137 13.25 2.98 5.90
C LEU A 137 14.63 2.38 6.20
N THR A 138 15.64 3.24 6.31
CA THR A 138 17.03 2.82 6.56
C THR A 138 17.47 2.99 8.01
N ASP A 139 16.68 3.66 8.86
CA ASP A 139 16.97 3.83 10.29
C ASP A 139 16.55 2.59 11.10
N ALA A 140 17.55 1.85 11.58
CA ALA A 140 17.33 0.64 12.38
C ALA A 140 16.61 0.89 13.70
N ARG A 141 16.76 2.06 14.32
CA ARG A 141 16.11 2.38 15.61
C ARG A 141 14.63 2.66 15.39
N GLU A 142 14.33 3.44 14.37
CA GLU A 142 12.95 3.70 13.97
C GLU A 142 12.24 2.40 13.56
N GLN A 143 12.93 1.53 12.79
CA GLN A 143 12.39 0.23 12.40
C GLN A 143 12.09 -0.66 13.61
N GLN A 144 13.02 -0.74 14.56
CA GLN A 144 12.79 -1.48 15.79
C GLN A 144 11.59 -0.94 16.57
N HIS A 145 11.49 0.39 16.69
CA HIS A 145 10.38 1.04 17.37
C HIS A 145 9.02 0.68 16.73
N ARG A 146 8.94 0.68 15.40
CA ARG A 146 7.72 0.28 14.67
C ARG A 146 7.35 -1.18 14.93
N PHE A 147 8.30 -2.11 14.89
CA PHE A 147 8.05 -3.52 15.24
C PHE A 147 7.53 -3.71 16.66
N GLU A 148 8.08 -2.95 17.61
CA GLU A 148 7.61 -2.99 19.01
C GLU A 148 6.20 -2.39 19.15
N GLN A 149 5.89 -1.34 18.40
CA GLN A 149 4.54 -0.76 18.37
C GLN A 149 3.52 -1.74 17.76
N ASP A 150 3.85 -2.35 16.61
CA ASP A 150 3.00 -3.34 15.98
C ASP A 150 2.69 -4.51 16.93
N ASN A 151 3.72 -5.04 17.62
CA ASN A 151 3.53 -6.09 18.61
C ASN A 151 2.65 -5.66 19.78
N ARG A 152 2.72 -4.40 20.20
CA ARG A 152 1.81 -3.86 21.24
C ARG A 152 0.36 -3.79 20.75
N LEU A 153 0.15 -3.36 19.50
CA LEU A 153 -1.19 -3.33 18.89
C LEU A 153 -1.75 -4.75 18.74
N ARG A 154 -0.95 -5.69 18.26
CA ARG A 154 -1.32 -7.11 18.15
C ARG A 154 -1.73 -7.70 19.50
N ALA A 155 -0.95 -7.43 20.56
CA ALA A 155 -1.27 -7.89 21.90
C ALA A 155 -2.61 -7.33 22.42
N ARG A 156 -2.90 -6.04 22.16
CA ARG A 156 -4.19 -5.41 22.52
C ARG A 156 -5.37 -6.03 21.77
N ALA A 157 -5.15 -6.42 20.52
CA ALA A 157 -6.13 -7.09 19.69
C ALA A 157 -6.26 -8.61 19.99
N GLY A 158 -5.54 -9.14 20.99
CA GLY A 158 -5.54 -10.57 21.30
C GLY A 158 -4.84 -11.44 20.26
N LEU A 159 -4.06 -10.85 19.36
CA LEU A 159 -3.32 -11.55 18.33
C LEU A 159 -1.93 -11.97 18.83
N PRO A 160 -1.37 -13.09 18.35
CA PRO A 160 -0.01 -13.49 18.67
C PRO A 160 0.99 -12.40 18.27
N GLN A 161 1.92 -12.06 19.17
CA GLN A 161 3.06 -11.22 18.83
C GLN A 161 3.99 -11.95 17.86
N ARG A 162 4.67 -11.18 17.01
CA ARG A 162 5.68 -11.71 16.07
C ARG A 162 7.06 -11.49 16.63
N GLU A 163 7.93 -12.47 16.44
CA GLU A 163 9.34 -12.34 16.76
C GLU A 163 9.97 -11.25 15.88
N ILE A 164 10.74 -10.35 16.51
CA ILE A 164 11.45 -9.29 15.80
C ILE A 164 12.66 -9.91 15.07
N ASP A 165 12.79 -9.66 13.78
CA ASP A 165 13.95 -10.08 12.99
C ASP A 165 15.19 -9.24 13.33
N HIS A 166 15.98 -9.75 14.27
CA HIS A 166 17.23 -9.11 14.68
C HIS A 166 18.30 -9.13 13.59
N ARG A 167 18.24 -10.05 12.60
CA ARG A 167 19.17 -10.07 11.47
C ARG A 167 18.87 -8.93 10.52
N PHE A 168 17.59 -8.67 10.27
CA PHE A 168 17.17 -7.50 9.49
C PHE A 168 17.59 -6.20 10.16
N LEU A 169 17.36 -6.03 11.47
CA LEU A 169 17.81 -4.85 12.20
C LEU A 169 19.34 -4.69 12.17
N ALA A 170 20.09 -5.78 12.29
CA ALA A 170 21.54 -5.74 12.19
C ALA A 170 22.03 -5.33 10.78
N ALA A 171 21.32 -5.77 9.73
CA ALA A 171 21.60 -5.33 8.36
C ALA A 171 21.35 -3.83 8.18
N LEU A 172 20.27 -3.28 8.72
CA LEU A 172 20.00 -1.84 8.73
C LEU A 172 21.08 -1.07 9.50
N GLN A 173 21.54 -1.60 10.65
CA GLN A 173 22.62 -0.99 11.45
C GLN A 173 23.96 -0.98 10.71
N ALA A 174 24.24 -2.02 9.92
CA ALA A 174 25.44 -2.06 9.07
C ALA A 174 25.39 -1.01 7.95
N GLY A 175 24.19 -0.50 7.65
CA GLY A 175 23.93 0.52 6.65
C GLY A 175 23.53 -0.08 5.29
N ILE A 176 22.40 0.40 4.78
CA ILE A 176 21.98 0.16 3.39
C ILE A 176 21.95 1.51 2.68
N PRO A 177 22.26 1.57 1.37
CA PRO A 177 22.13 2.80 0.61
C PRO A 177 20.66 3.26 0.60
N ASN A 178 20.45 4.57 0.47
CA ASN A 178 19.11 5.10 0.20
C ASN A 178 18.54 4.40 -1.04
N THR A 179 17.39 3.75 -0.91
CA THR A 179 16.88 2.79 -1.89
C THR A 179 15.36 2.87 -1.92
N SER A 180 14.79 2.72 -3.11
CA SER A 180 13.36 2.44 -3.26
C SER A 180 13.16 1.01 -3.76
N GLY A 181 12.15 0.33 -3.23
CA GLY A 181 11.78 -1.03 -3.58
C GLY A 181 10.30 -1.15 -3.93
N VAL A 182 9.96 -2.15 -4.75
CA VAL A 182 8.59 -2.42 -5.14
C VAL A 182 8.36 -3.91 -5.30
N ALA A 183 7.18 -4.36 -4.89
CA ALA A 183 6.63 -5.69 -5.13
C ALA A 183 5.47 -5.60 -6.13
N LEU A 184 5.50 -6.39 -7.19
CA LEU A 184 4.50 -6.44 -8.26
C LEU A 184 3.88 -7.84 -8.35
N GLY A 185 2.55 -7.90 -8.39
CA GLY A 185 1.77 -9.13 -8.53
C GLY A 185 1.75 -9.63 -9.97
N VAL A 186 2.70 -10.48 -10.34
CA VAL A 186 2.84 -11.00 -11.72
C VAL A 186 1.58 -11.70 -12.20
N ASP A 187 0.94 -12.50 -11.35
CA ASP A 187 -0.27 -13.22 -11.72
C ASP A 187 -1.43 -12.26 -12.04
N ARG A 188 -1.59 -11.19 -11.24
CA ARG A 188 -2.58 -10.11 -11.51
C ARG A 188 -2.26 -9.37 -12.81
N LEU A 189 -0.98 -9.09 -13.06
CA LEU A 189 -0.53 -8.45 -14.30
C LEU A 189 -0.84 -9.32 -15.53
N ILE A 190 -0.54 -10.61 -15.46
CA ILE A 190 -0.84 -11.59 -16.53
C ILE A 190 -2.36 -11.69 -16.74
N MET A 191 -3.13 -11.72 -15.65
CA MET A 191 -4.59 -11.77 -15.71
C MET A 191 -5.16 -10.60 -16.51
N ILE A 192 -4.69 -9.38 -16.26
CA ILE A 192 -5.10 -8.18 -17.01
C ILE A 192 -4.64 -8.27 -18.46
N ALA A 193 -3.38 -8.64 -18.71
CA ALA A 193 -2.80 -8.73 -20.05
C ALA A 193 -3.54 -9.71 -20.96
N LEU A 194 -4.04 -10.80 -20.40
CA LEU A 194 -4.81 -11.82 -21.13
C LEU A 194 -6.32 -11.59 -21.13
N GLY A 195 -6.82 -10.60 -20.38
CA GLY A 195 -8.26 -10.37 -20.19
C GLY A 195 -8.97 -11.51 -19.47
N ALA A 196 -8.25 -12.23 -18.59
CA ALA A 196 -8.79 -13.33 -17.81
C ALA A 196 -9.67 -12.80 -16.66
N GLU A 197 -10.75 -13.49 -16.34
CA GLU A 197 -11.69 -13.09 -15.30
C GLU A 197 -11.28 -13.59 -13.90
N SER A 198 -10.42 -14.61 -13.87
CA SER A 198 -9.98 -15.24 -12.61
C SER A 198 -8.49 -15.52 -12.62
N ILE A 199 -7.87 -15.31 -11.46
CA ILE A 199 -6.45 -15.66 -11.25
C ILE A 199 -6.17 -17.16 -11.47
N LYS A 200 -7.20 -18.01 -11.33
CA LYS A 200 -7.11 -19.46 -11.59
C LYS A 200 -6.73 -19.78 -13.04
N GLU A 201 -7.05 -18.89 -13.98
CA GLU A 201 -6.76 -19.06 -15.39
C GLU A 201 -5.30 -18.80 -15.75
N VAL A 202 -4.56 -18.16 -14.86
CA VAL A 202 -3.18 -17.71 -15.11
C VAL A 202 -2.15 -18.35 -14.19
N ILE A 203 -2.57 -19.04 -13.14
CA ILE A 203 -1.68 -19.81 -12.25
C ILE A 203 -1.66 -21.29 -12.62
N SER A 204 -0.51 -21.93 -12.48
CA SER A 204 -0.33 -23.33 -12.85
C SER A 204 -1.18 -24.31 -12.02
N PHE A 205 -1.37 -24.01 -10.73
CA PHE A 205 -2.17 -24.84 -9.81
C PHE A 205 -2.98 -23.91 -8.88
N SER A 206 -4.30 -23.99 -8.97
CA SER A 206 -5.17 -23.33 -8.01
C SER A 206 -5.28 -24.15 -6.71
N VAL A 207 -5.66 -23.51 -5.60
CA VAL A 207 -5.85 -24.17 -4.31
C VAL A 207 -6.84 -25.36 -4.40
N GLU A 208 -7.78 -25.31 -5.33
CA GLU A 208 -8.77 -26.39 -5.56
C GLU A 208 -8.17 -27.58 -6.29
N CYS A 209 -7.01 -27.41 -6.93
CA CYS A 209 -6.31 -28.46 -7.70
C CYS A 209 -4.97 -28.88 -7.07
N ALA A 210 -4.64 -28.35 -5.87
CA ALA A 210 -3.39 -28.59 -5.17
C ALA A 210 -3.49 -29.78 -4.19
#